data_cf11d55f94151d39a041741ccb98fd6b
#
_entry.id   cf11d55f94151d39a041741ccb98fd6b
#
_cell.length_a   1.000
_cell.length_b   1.000
_cell.length_c   1.000
_cell.angle_alpha   90.00
_cell.angle_beta   90.00
_cell.angle_gamma   90.00
#
_symmetry.space_group_name_H-M   'P 1'
#
loop_
_entity.id
_entity.type
_entity.pdbx_description
1 polymer ?
#
loop_
_entity_poly.entity_id
_entity_poly.type
_entity_poly.pdbx_seq_one_letter_code
_entity_poly.pdbx_strand_id
1 'polypeptide(L)'
;MKLNEMIENGTITADQAKIGYVGAFPYAEVISGFTSFYLGAKSVCESVTMEVQYTNSWADMTAEGEVANQLIADNCVLISQHADTTGAPSACETAGVPCVGYNVDMTSVAPDAALTSPTNNWGVYYTYAVQCVLDGKAIDTDWCKGFSEDAVRITPVN
;
A
#
# COMPACT_ATOMS: atom_id res chain seq x y z
N MET A 1 7.50 5.55 -11.13
CA MET A 1 6.58 6.22 -12.05
C MET A 1 6.14 7.56 -11.47
N LYS A 2 5.21 7.67 -10.49
CA LYS A 2 4.77 9.00 -9.98
C LYS A 2 5.91 9.87 -9.44
N LEU A 3 6.82 9.30 -8.64
CA LEU A 3 7.98 10.05 -8.14
C LEU A 3 8.89 10.54 -9.28
N ASN A 4 9.13 9.73 -10.30
CA ASN A 4 9.94 10.14 -11.46
C ASN A 4 9.25 11.26 -12.25
N GLU A 5 7.95 11.18 -12.45
CA GLU A 5 7.15 12.26 -13.04
C GLU A 5 7.31 13.57 -12.26
N MET A 6 7.22 13.50 -10.91
CA MET A 6 7.41 14.68 -10.05
C MET A 6 8.82 15.25 -10.11
N ILE A 7 9.84 14.41 -10.29
CA ILE A 7 11.23 14.84 -10.50
C ILE A 7 11.38 15.48 -11.89
N GLU A 8 10.88 14.84 -12.93
CA GLU A 8 11.00 15.27 -14.31
C GLU A 8 10.31 16.60 -14.58
N ASN A 9 9.15 16.85 -13.94
CA ASN A 9 8.41 18.11 -14.07
C ASN A 9 8.86 19.19 -13.08
N GLY A 10 9.84 18.90 -12.20
CA GLY A 10 10.42 19.84 -11.26
C GLY A 10 9.57 20.10 -10.00
N THR A 11 8.54 19.30 -9.74
CA THR A 11 7.73 19.40 -8.51
C THR A 11 8.56 19.05 -7.27
N ILE A 12 9.48 18.08 -7.41
CA ILE A 12 10.46 17.71 -6.38
C ILE A 12 11.84 17.52 -7.01
N THR A 13 12.88 17.56 -6.19
CA THR A 13 14.23 17.12 -6.58
C THR A 13 14.44 15.63 -6.25
N ALA A 14 15.46 15.02 -6.82
CA ALA A 14 15.73 13.59 -6.61
C ALA A 14 15.97 13.22 -5.13
N ASP A 15 16.61 14.10 -4.37
CA ASP A 15 16.86 13.95 -2.93
C ASP A 15 15.60 14.15 -2.07
N GLN A 16 14.53 14.73 -2.63
CA GLN A 16 13.22 14.89 -2.00
C GLN A 16 12.29 13.68 -2.24
N ALA A 17 12.71 12.69 -3.01
CA ALA A 17 11.91 11.48 -3.28
C ALA A 17 11.82 10.61 -2.02
N LYS A 18 10.89 10.96 -1.11
CA LYS A 18 10.68 10.28 0.17
C LYS A 18 9.24 9.76 0.26
N ILE A 19 9.11 8.47 0.54
CA ILE A 19 7.82 7.80 0.75
C ILE A 19 7.54 7.72 2.25
N GLY A 20 6.31 8.04 2.67
CA GLY A 20 5.80 7.74 3.99
C GLY A 20 5.00 6.44 3.96
N TYR A 21 5.13 5.62 4.98
CA TYR A 21 4.36 4.38 5.10
C TYR A 21 3.66 4.28 6.45
N VAL A 22 2.32 4.21 6.40
CA VAL A 22 1.47 4.06 7.58
C VAL A 22 1.29 2.57 7.86
N GLY A 23 1.97 2.05 8.87
CA GLY A 23 1.87 0.66 9.29
C GLY A 23 0.93 0.47 10.46
N ALA A 24 0.18 -0.65 10.50
CA ALA A 24 -0.64 -0.99 11.66
C ALA A 24 0.24 -1.38 12.85
N PHE A 25 1.10 -2.37 12.69
CA PHE A 25 1.99 -2.90 13.72
C PHE A 25 3.35 -3.30 13.13
N PRO A 26 4.42 -3.39 13.94
CA PRO A 26 5.72 -3.89 13.49
C PRO A 26 5.74 -5.43 13.39
N TYR A 27 4.71 -6.02 12.78
CA TYR A 27 4.62 -7.46 12.53
C TYR A 27 5.26 -7.83 11.20
N ALA A 28 5.70 -9.08 11.06
CA ALA A 28 6.37 -9.59 9.86
C ALA A 28 5.56 -9.33 8.58
N GLU A 29 4.23 -9.43 8.63
CA GLU A 29 3.32 -9.13 7.53
C GLU A 29 3.46 -7.69 7.06
N VAL A 30 3.35 -6.71 7.96
CA VAL A 30 3.47 -5.28 7.64
C VAL A 30 4.88 -4.93 7.19
N ILE A 31 5.90 -5.50 7.85
CA ILE A 31 7.31 -5.31 7.48
C ILE A 31 7.59 -5.85 6.07
N SER A 32 7.07 -7.01 5.73
CA SER A 32 7.21 -7.58 4.38
C SER A 32 6.51 -6.69 3.33
N GLY A 33 5.36 -6.12 3.66
CA GLY A 33 4.60 -5.21 2.81
C GLY A 33 5.40 -3.95 2.47
N PHE A 34 5.84 -3.18 3.46
CA PHE A 34 6.59 -1.94 3.19
C PHE A 34 7.98 -2.22 2.61
N THR A 35 8.63 -3.32 2.99
CA THR A 35 9.92 -3.70 2.40
C THR A 35 9.78 -3.99 0.90
N SER A 36 8.78 -4.78 0.52
CA SER A 36 8.50 -5.08 -0.89
C SER A 36 8.13 -3.81 -1.67
N PHE A 37 7.29 -2.96 -1.09
CA PHE A 37 6.92 -1.68 -1.70
C PHE A 37 8.14 -0.77 -1.91
N TYR A 38 9.01 -0.63 -0.89
CA TYR A 38 10.25 0.13 -1.00
C TYR A 38 11.19 -0.41 -2.06
N LEU A 39 11.41 -1.73 -2.08
CA LEU A 39 12.29 -2.35 -3.09
C LEU A 39 11.73 -2.17 -4.50
N GLY A 40 10.43 -2.28 -4.68
CA GLY A 40 9.76 -1.98 -5.95
C GLY A 40 9.92 -0.52 -6.36
N ALA A 41 9.73 0.43 -5.44
CA ALA A 41 9.97 1.85 -5.70
C ALA A 41 11.43 2.13 -6.03
N LYS A 42 12.37 1.54 -5.28
CA LYS A 42 13.81 1.67 -5.46
C LYS A 42 14.30 1.15 -6.82
N SER A 43 13.65 0.12 -7.36
CA SER A 43 14.00 -0.44 -8.67
C SER A 43 13.73 0.51 -9.86
N VAL A 44 12.86 1.50 -9.66
CA VAL A 44 12.44 2.47 -10.71
C VAL A 44 12.77 3.92 -10.35
N CYS A 45 13.06 4.21 -9.09
CA CYS A 45 13.49 5.53 -8.60
C CYS A 45 14.65 5.33 -7.63
N GLU A 46 15.89 5.42 -8.14
CA GLU A 46 17.11 5.06 -7.41
C GLU A 46 17.33 5.93 -6.16
N SER A 47 16.91 7.20 -6.20
CA SER A 47 17.07 8.14 -5.08
C SER A 47 16.05 7.96 -3.96
N VAL A 48 14.98 7.16 -4.16
CA VAL A 48 13.88 7.04 -3.20
C VAL A 48 14.36 6.59 -1.82
N THR A 49 13.80 7.25 -0.80
CA THR A 49 13.90 6.86 0.61
C THR A 49 12.52 6.57 1.17
N MET A 50 12.44 5.94 2.34
CA MET A 50 11.17 5.64 2.99
C MET A 50 11.26 5.89 4.49
N GLU A 51 10.19 6.43 5.04
CA GLU A 51 9.93 6.52 6.47
C GLU A 51 8.68 5.71 6.81
N VAL A 52 8.73 4.97 7.92
CA VAL A 52 7.61 4.13 8.39
C VAL A 52 7.20 4.60 9.78
N GLN A 53 5.91 4.83 9.98
CA GLN A 53 5.33 5.11 11.29
C GLN A 53 4.16 4.17 11.55
N TYR A 54 3.90 3.81 12.81
CA TYR A 54 2.90 2.83 13.21
C TYR A 54 1.76 3.46 14.00
N THR A 55 0.54 3.04 13.70
CA THR A 55 -0.66 3.43 14.44
C THR A 55 -0.89 2.59 15.70
N ASN A 56 -0.26 1.40 15.77
CA ASN A 56 -0.53 0.36 16.77
C ASN A 56 -2.01 -0.10 16.78
N SER A 57 -2.67 0.00 15.63
CA SER A 57 -4.02 -0.48 15.39
C SER A 57 -4.16 -0.94 13.94
N TRP A 58 -5.00 -1.96 13.69
CA TRP A 58 -5.38 -2.36 12.33
C TRP A 58 -6.41 -1.43 11.71
N ALA A 59 -7.31 -0.88 12.53
CA ALA A 59 -8.46 -0.12 12.06
C ALA A 59 -8.76 1.06 13.01
N ASP A 60 -7.96 2.12 12.90
CA ASP A 60 -8.18 3.39 13.58
C ASP A 60 -8.02 4.52 12.57
N MET A 61 -9.14 4.97 12.01
CA MET A 61 -9.18 6.00 10.97
C MET A 61 -8.52 7.31 11.43
N THR A 62 -8.68 7.67 12.71
CA THR A 62 -8.09 8.90 13.26
C THR A 62 -6.57 8.77 13.35
N ALA A 63 -6.08 7.68 13.95
CA ALA A 63 -4.65 7.44 14.08
C ALA A 63 -3.96 7.29 12.71
N GLU A 64 -4.59 6.62 11.75
CA GLU A 64 -4.07 6.50 10.38
C GLU A 64 -3.95 7.87 9.70
N GLY A 65 -4.97 8.72 9.85
CA GLY A 65 -4.95 10.09 9.31
C GLY A 65 -3.89 10.96 9.99
N GLU A 66 -3.74 10.87 11.31
CA GLU A 66 -2.71 11.61 12.07
C GLU A 66 -1.30 11.19 11.66
N VAL A 67 -1.03 9.89 11.54
CA VAL A 67 0.26 9.37 11.09
C VAL A 67 0.56 9.80 9.65
N ALA A 68 -0.43 9.74 8.74
CA ALA A 68 -0.25 10.23 7.38
C ALA A 68 0.09 11.73 7.34
N ASN A 69 -0.62 12.55 8.12
CA ASN A 69 -0.33 13.98 8.22
C ASN A 69 1.07 14.26 8.80
N GLN A 70 1.52 13.47 9.80
CA GLN A 70 2.87 13.59 10.33
C GLN A 70 3.93 13.25 9.27
N LEU A 71 3.76 12.16 8.53
CA LEU A 71 4.67 11.78 7.45
C LEU A 71 4.73 12.84 6.34
N ILE A 72 3.60 13.47 6.01
CA ILE A 72 3.55 14.59 5.07
C ILE A 72 4.32 15.79 5.62
N ALA A 73 4.14 16.12 6.90
CA ALA A 73 4.88 17.19 7.58
C ALA A 73 6.39 16.90 7.63
N ASP A 74 6.78 15.62 7.66
CA ASP A 74 8.17 15.15 7.59
C ASP A 74 8.71 15.09 6.14
N ASN A 75 8.04 15.78 5.22
CA ASN A 75 8.37 15.89 3.79
C ASN A 75 8.27 14.58 3.00
N CYS A 76 7.42 13.64 3.39
CA CYS A 76 7.06 12.54 2.52
C CYS A 76 6.14 13.05 1.39
N VAL A 77 6.51 12.77 0.14
CA VAL A 77 5.83 13.27 -1.07
C VAL A 77 4.91 12.24 -1.72
N LEU A 78 4.87 11.03 -1.18
CA LEU A 78 3.95 9.95 -1.49
C LEU A 78 3.70 9.14 -0.23
N ILE A 79 2.45 8.79 0.04
CA ILE A 79 2.09 7.98 1.21
C ILE A 79 1.59 6.62 0.76
N SER A 80 1.92 5.57 1.50
CA SER A 80 1.32 4.25 1.37
C SER A 80 0.93 3.73 2.74
N GLN A 81 0.14 2.65 2.79
CA GLN A 81 -0.34 2.10 4.05
C GLN A 81 -0.38 0.58 4.05
N HIS A 82 -0.35 0.02 5.26
CA HIS A 82 -0.74 -1.35 5.59
C HIS A 82 -1.53 -1.31 6.90
N ALA A 83 -2.72 -0.71 6.78
CA ALA A 83 -3.74 -0.55 7.82
C ALA A 83 -5.10 -0.52 7.10
N ASP A 84 -6.19 -0.77 7.80
CA ASP A 84 -7.43 -1.25 7.18
C ASP A 84 -8.52 -0.17 7.03
N THR A 85 -8.19 1.13 7.22
CA THR A 85 -9.19 2.19 7.04
C THR A 85 -8.86 3.15 5.90
N THR A 86 -9.73 4.11 5.70
CA THR A 86 -9.56 5.19 4.72
C THR A 86 -8.90 6.45 5.32
N GLY A 87 -8.40 6.39 6.55
CA GLY A 87 -7.84 7.54 7.26
C GLY A 87 -6.64 8.16 6.54
N ALA A 88 -5.66 7.34 6.16
CA ALA A 88 -4.48 7.82 5.45
C ALA A 88 -4.81 8.35 4.03
N PRO A 89 -5.57 7.66 3.17
CA PRO A 89 -6.01 8.21 1.88
C PRO A 89 -6.78 9.52 1.99
N SER A 90 -7.68 9.64 2.96
CA SER A 90 -8.44 10.88 3.18
C SER A 90 -7.55 12.06 3.60
N ALA A 91 -6.53 11.80 4.41
CA ALA A 91 -5.53 12.81 4.78
C ALA A 91 -4.70 13.24 3.55
N CYS A 92 -4.31 12.27 2.71
CA CYS A 92 -3.58 12.53 1.47
C CYS A 92 -4.39 13.37 0.49
N GLU A 93 -5.69 13.05 0.30
CA GLU A 93 -6.60 13.83 -0.53
C GLU A 93 -6.68 15.28 -0.05
N THR A 94 -6.86 15.49 1.25
CA THR A 94 -6.92 16.83 1.84
C THR A 94 -5.63 17.63 1.65
N ALA A 95 -4.48 16.94 1.71
CA ALA A 95 -3.16 17.55 1.57
C ALA A 95 -2.70 17.69 0.10
N GLY A 96 -3.39 17.07 -0.86
CA GLY A 96 -2.97 17.01 -2.27
C GLY A 96 -1.70 16.18 -2.49
N VAL A 97 -1.46 15.18 -1.65
CA VAL A 97 -0.30 14.28 -1.72
C VAL A 97 -0.73 12.93 -2.30
N PRO A 98 -0.07 12.43 -3.35
CA PRO A 98 -0.45 11.14 -3.94
C PRO A 98 -0.29 10.00 -2.93
N CYS A 99 -1.18 9.01 -3.01
CA CYS A 99 -1.11 7.84 -2.16
C CYS A 99 -1.33 6.52 -2.90
N VAL A 100 -0.80 5.46 -2.30
CA VAL A 100 -1.08 4.07 -2.67
C VAL A 100 -1.83 3.43 -1.50
N GLY A 101 -3.06 3.04 -1.73
CA GLY A 101 -3.92 2.45 -0.70
C GLY A 101 -3.58 0.98 -0.40
N TYR A 102 -4.47 0.30 0.30
CA TYR A 102 -4.35 -1.10 0.66
C TYR A 102 -5.72 -1.80 0.59
N ASN A 103 -5.73 -3.03 0.09
CA ASN A 103 -6.87 -3.97 0.00
C ASN A 103 -8.00 -3.56 -0.95
N VAL A 104 -8.41 -2.31 -0.97
CA VAL A 104 -9.54 -1.84 -1.76
C VAL A 104 -9.17 -0.61 -2.58
N ASP A 105 -9.96 -0.31 -3.59
CA ASP A 105 -9.85 0.93 -4.36
C ASP A 105 -10.21 2.13 -3.48
N MET A 106 -9.26 3.04 -3.31
CA MET A 106 -9.41 4.23 -2.47
C MET A 106 -9.89 5.47 -3.24
N THR A 107 -10.14 5.36 -4.55
CA THR A 107 -10.60 6.50 -5.37
C THR A 107 -11.97 7.04 -4.93
N SER A 108 -12.77 6.24 -4.22
CA SER A 108 -14.04 6.70 -3.64
C SER A 108 -13.89 7.74 -2.52
N VAL A 109 -12.74 7.77 -1.84
CA VAL A 109 -12.45 8.68 -0.71
C VAL A 109 -11.27 9.62 -1.01
N ALA A 110 -10.47 9.30 -1.99
CA ALA A 110 -9.30 10.07 -2.42
C ALA A 110 -9.23 10.09 -3.96
N PRO A 111 -10.21 10.72 -4.64
CA PRO A 111 -10.32 10.67 -6.10
C PRO A 111 -9.12 11.25 -6.84
N ASP A 112 -8.45 12.25 -6.28
CA ASP A 112 -7.30 12.92 -6.89
C ASP A 112 -5.96 12.38 -6.36
N ALA A 113 -5.92 11.88 -5.11
CA ALA A 113 -4.69 11.43 -4.47
C ALA A 113 -4.42 9.92 -4.66
N ALA A 114 -5.46 9.06 -4.68
CA ALA A 114 -5.26 7.62 -4.77
C ALA A 114 -4.80 7.20 -6.16
N LEU A 115 -3.61 6.60 -6.24
CA LEU A 115 -3.03 6.11 -7.49
C LEU A 115 -3.48 4.69 -7.82
N THR A 116 -3.47 3.80 -6.86
CA THR A 116 -3.86 2.37 -6.92
C THR A 116 -3.76 1.76 -5.53
N SER A 117 -4.16 0.49 -5.40
CA SER A 117 -3.95 -0.30 -4.17
C SER A 117 -3.57 -1.73 -4.52
N PRO A 118 -2.61 -2.36 -3.84
CA PRO A 118 -2.49 -3.81 -3.85
C PRO A 118 -3.71 -4.43 -3.18
N THR A 119 -4.20 -5.53 -3.73
CA THR A 119 -5.39 -6.23 -3.23
C THR A 119 -5.25 -7.75 -3.35
N ASN A 120 -5.87 -8.47 -2.45
CA ASN A 120 -5.91 -9.92 -2.46
C ASN A 120 -7.17 -10.42 -3.17
N ASN A 121 -6.98 -11.34 -4.13
CA ASN A 121 -8.09 -12.05 -4.77
C ASN A 121 -8.39 -13.35 -4.01
N TRP A 122 -9.07 -13.23 -2.89
CA TRP A 122 -9.43 -14.36 -2.03
C TRP A 122 -10.22 -15.46 -2.73
N GLY A 123 -10.91 -15.13 -3.83
CA GLY A 123 -11.66 -16.09 -4.63
C GLY A 123 -10.81 -17.25 -5.13
N VAL A 124 -9.55 -17.02 -5.45
CA VAL A 124 -8.60 -18.07 -5.90
C VAL A 124 -8.37 -19.08 -4.77
N TYR A 125 -8.08 -18.60 -3.56
CA TYR A 125 -7.87 -19.49 -2.41
C TYR A 125 -9.15 -20.22 -2.00
N TYR A 126 -10.27 -19.53 -1.91
CA TYR A 126 -11.54 -20.16 -1.52
C TYR A 126 -11.98 -21.23 -2.50
N THR A 127 -11.83 -20.98 -3.80
CA THR A 127 -12.12 -22.00 -4.84
C THR A 127 -11.23 -23.24 -4.65
N TYR A 128 -9.93 -23.04 -4.45
CA TYR A 128 -8.98 -24.12 -4.17
C TYR A 128 -9.37 -24.90 -2.91
N ALA A 129 -9.63 -24.22 -1.80
CA ALA A 129 -9.97 -24.87 -0.54
C ALA A 129 -11.26 -25.69 -0.62
N VAL A 130 -12.31 -25.14 -1.26
CA VAL A 130 -13.57 -25.84 -1.50
C VAL A 130 -13.34 -27.07 -2.38
N GLN A 131 -12.53 -26.95 -3.44
CA GLN A 131 -12.24 -28.08 -4.32
C GLN A 131 -11.49 -29.21 -3.58
N CYS A 132 -10.55 -28.87 -2.69
CA CYS A 132 -9.88 -29.86 -1.85
C CYS A 132 -10.88 -30.64 -0.99
N VAL A 133 -11.84 -29.95 -0.37
CA VAL A 133 -12.89 -30.60 0.43
C VAL A 133 -13.75 -31.52 -0.41
N LEU A 134 -14.19 -31.10 -1.59
CA LEU A 134 -15.01 -31.89 -2.51
C LEU A 134 -14.25 -33.15 -3.01
N ASP A 135 -12.94 -33.01 -3.23
CA ASP A 135 -12.08 -34.12 -3.68
C ASP A 135 -11.61 -35.04 -2.52
N GLY A 136 -11.96 -34.75 -1.27
CA GLY A 136 -11.47 -35.46 -0.10
C GLY A 136 -9.96 -35.32 0.15
N LYS A 137 -9.35 -34.22 -0.34
CA LYS A 137 -7.94 -33.90 -0.18
C LYS A 137 -7.73 -32.93 1.00
N ALA A 138 -6.55 -32.99 1.62
CA ALA A 138 -6.15 -31.98 2.59
C ALA A 138 -5.89 -30.65 1.89
N ILE A 139 -6.28 -29.54 2.53
CA ILE A 139 -5.86 -28.20 2.13
C ILE A 139 -4.37 -28.06 2.51
N ASP A 140 -3.56 -27.45 1.63
CA ASP A 140 -2.14 -27.21 1.90
C ASP A 140 -1.97 -26.36 3.17
N THR A 141 -1.04 -26.75 4.01
CA THR A 141 -0.73 -26.03 5.27
C THR A 141 -0.01 -24.72 5.02
N ASP A 142 0.64 -24.58 3.88
CA ASP A 142 1.35 -23.37 3.43
C ASP A 142 0.96 -23.07 1.96
N TRP A 143 -0.14 -22.37 1.79
CA TRP A 143 -0.60 -21.93 0.48
C TRP A 143 -0.15 -20.48 0.25
N CYS A 144 0.80 -20.28 -0.67
CA CYS A 144 1.32 -18.97 -1.05
C CYS A 144 1.29 -18.81 -2.57
N LYS A 145 0.51 -17.86 -3.05
CA LYS A 145 0.35 -17.55 -4.48
C LYS A 145 0.41 -16.04 -4.70
N GLY A 146 0.80 -15.62 -5.89
CA GLY A 146 1.02 -14.23 -6.24
C GLY A 146 0.27 -13.80 -7.49
N PHE A 147 0.87 -12.85 -8.22
CA PHE A 147 0.32 -12.32 -9.47
C PHE A 147 0.15 -13.37 -10.56
N SER A 148 1.08 -14.33 -10.67
CA SER A 148 1.05 -15.38 -11.69
C SER A 148 -0.18 -16.28 -11.59
N GLU A 149 -0.71 -16.48 -10.39
CA GLU A 149 -1.90 -17.27 -10.11
C GLU A 149 -3.14 -16.40 -9.85
N ASP A 150 -3.03 -15.09 -10.10
CA ASP A 150 -4.11 -14.13 -9.88
C ASP A 150 -4.59 -14.04 -8.41
N ALA A 151 -3.75 -14.46 -7.47
CA ALA A 151 -4.07 -14.38 -6.04
C ALA A 151 -3.84 -12.99 -5.45
N VAL A 152 -2.97 -12.19 -6.09
CA VAL A 152 -2.71 -10.78 -5.78
C VAL A 152 -2.96 -9.95 -7.02
N ARG A 153 -3.55 -8.79 -6.86
CA ARG A 153 -3.86 -7.82 -7.92
C ARG A 153 -3.48 -6.41 -7.48
N ILE A 154 -3.54 -5.48 -8.42
CA ILE A 154 -3.64 -4.04 -8.12
C ILE A 154 -4.99 -3.54 -8.62
N THR A 155 -5.56 -2.55 -7.93
CA THR A 155 -6.74 -1.83 -8.43
C THR A 155 -6.37 -1.03 -9.68
N PRO A 156 -7.35 -0.53 -10.46
CA PRO A 156 -7.04 0.33 -11.58
C PRO A 156 -6.09 1.47 -11.19
N VAL A 157 -5.18 1.82 -12.09
CA VAL A 157 -4.25 2.94 -11.89
C VAL A 157 -4.96 4.22 -12.32
N ASN A 158 -5.03 5.19 -11.41
CA ASN A 158 -5.64 6.51 -11.62
C ASN A 158 -4.61 7.54 -12.12
#